data_a090f94bf4af7032910760729257bfa3
#
_entry.id   a090f94bf4af7032910760729257bfa3
#
_cell.length_a   1.000
_cell.length_b   1.000
_cell.length_c   1.000
_cell.angle_alpha   90.00
_cell.angle_beta   90.00
_cell.angle_gamma   90.00
#
_symmetry.space_group_name_H-M   'P 1'
#
loop_
_entity.id
_entity.type
_entity.pdbx_description
1 polymer ?
#
loop_
_entity_poly.entity_id
_entity_poly.type
_entity_poly.pdbx_seq_one_letter_code
_entity_poly.pdbx_strand_id
1 'polypeptide(L)'
;NNPDCVGFEVEAGEFVIKGYDGPSLECDKCGDEMQLKNGRFGKYFGCMSEECKNTRKLLRSGQPAPPKMDPVPCPELQCIKVDDTYILRDGAAGLFLAASQFPKNRETRAPKVFEMIPHKSELPEKYHFLLDAPTEDSNGNKSMVRFSRKTQELYVSTDNEEGKASGWTAYFEGGKWVASEKAK
;
A
#
# COMPACT_ATOMS: atom_id res chain seq x y z
N ASN A 1 6.95 -24.79 -25.21
CA ASN A 1 8.18 -24.62 -24.43
C ASN A 1 8.44 -23.14 -24.26
N ASN A 2 8.07 -22.60 -23.10
CA ASN A 2 8.36 -21.21 -22.73
C ASN A 2 9.73 -21.24 -22.00
N PRO A 3 10.78 -20.60 -22.51
CA PRO A 3 12.12 -20.61 -21.88
C PRO A 3 12.15 -19.92 -20.50
N ASP A 4 11.10 -19.15 -20.15
CA ASP A 4 10.95 -18.49 -18.86
C ASP A 4 10.18 -19.32 -17.82
N CYS A 5 9.86 -20.58 -18.14
CA CYS A 5 9.17 -21.47 -17.20
C CYS A 5 10.19 -22.04 -16.20
N VAL A 6 10.30 -21.43 -15.04
CA VAL A 6 11.07 -21.96 -13.91
C VAL A 6 10.33 -23.20 -13.40
N GLY A 7 10.88 -24.40 -13.70
CA GLY A 7 10.33 -25.67 -13.27
C GLY A 7 10.47 -25.87 -11.75
N PHE A 8 9.66 -26.79 -11.21
CA PHE A 8 9.83 -27.29 -9.85
C PHE A 8 10.76 -28.51 -9.87
N GLU A 9 11.64 -28.62 -8.90
CA GLU A 9 12.34 -29.85 -8.54
C GLU A 9 11.78 -30.36 -7.21
N VAL A 10 11.75 -31.67 -7.04
CA VAL A 10 11.34 -32.31 -5.78
C VAL A 10 12.61 -32.78 -5.09
N GLU A 11 13.02 -32.10 -4.04
CA GLU A 11 14.09 -32.53 -3.15
C GLU A 11 13.49 -33.02 -1.82
N ALA A 12 13.84 -34.24 -1.41
CA ALA A 12 13.42 -34.85 -0.15
C ALA A 12 11.88 -34.84 0.13
N GLY A 13 11.06 -34.82 -0.95
CA GLY A 13 9.59 -34.80 -0.83
C GLY A 13 8.96 -33.41 -0.79
N GLU A 14 9.77 -32.35 -0.86
CA GLU A 14 9.30 -30.97 -0.92
C GLU A 14 9.47 -30.39 -2.33
N PHE A 15 8.55 -29.50 -2.73
CA PHE A 15 8.61 -28.80 -4.02
C PHE A 15 9.52 -27.57 -3.91
N VAL A 16 10.73 -27.65 -4.46
CA VAL A 16 11.65 -26.53 -4.55
C VAL A 16 11.53 -25.84 -5.91
N ILE A 17 11.41 -24.53 -5.91
CA ILE A 17 11.33 -23.75 -7.15
C ILE A 17 12.75 -23.49 -7.66
N LYS A 18 13.07 -24.00 -8.86
CA LYS A 18 14.35 -23.75 -9.53
C LYS A 18 14.67 -22.25 -9.58
N GLY A 19 15.83 -21.88 -9.02
CA GLY A 19 16.35 -20.52 -9.08
C GLY A 19 15.80 -19.57 -8.02
N TYR A 20 15.19 -20.06 -6.94
CA TYR A 20 14.87 -19.28 -5.77
C TYR A 20 15.81 -19.62 -4.61
N ASP A 21 16.86 -18.84 -4.45
CA ASP A 21 17.80 -18.93 -3.32
C ASP A 21 17.44 -17.97 -2.17
N GLY A 22 16.18 -17.55 -2.12
CA GLY A 22 15.70 -16.64 -1.09
C GLY A 22 15.53 -17.32 0.28
N PRO A 23 15.55 -16.55 1.37
CA PRO A 23 15.31 -17.06 2.72
C PRO A 23 13.89 -17.62 2.83
N SER A 24 13.71 -18.66 3.66
CA SER A 24 12.41 -19.08 4.12
C SER A 24 11.71 -17.88 4.78
N LEU A 25 10.49 -17.60 4.35
CA LEU A 25 9.73 -16.45 4.83
C LEU A 25 8.74 -16.90 5.88
N GLU A 26 8.83 -16.34 7.07
CA GLU A 26 7.82 -16.55 8.11
C GLU A 26 6.57 -15.70 7.82
N CYS A 27 5.42 -16.27 8.09
CA CYS A 27 4.14 -15.58 7.98
C CYS A 27 4.00 -14.53 9.08
N ASP A 28 3.81 -13.29 8.68
CA ASP A 28 3.62 -12.14 9.57
C ASP A 28 2.32 -12.21 10.42
N LYS A 29 1.43 -13.17 10.13
CA LYS A 29 0.17 -13.35 10.85
C LYS A 29 0.16 -14.51 11.83
N CYS A 30 0.77 -15.64 11.49
CA CYS A 30 0.72 -16.86 12.31
C CYS A 30 2.09 -17.44 12.66
N GLY A 31 3.18 -16.91 12.09
CA GLY A 31 4.53 -17.39 12.30
C GLY A 31 4.90 -18.65 11.49
N ASP A 32 3.94 -19.29 10.81
CA ASP A 32 4.22 -20.46 9.98
C ASP A 32 5.00 -20.11 8.72
N GLU A 33 5.59 -21.09 8.09
CA GLU A 33 6.35 -20.92 6.87
C GLU A 33 5.47 -20.49 5.70
N MET A 34 5.97 -19.58 4.87
CA MET A 34 5.36 -19.18 3.60
C MET A 34 6.14 -19.77 2.42
N GLN A 35 5.45 -20.44 1.52
CA GLN A 35 6.02 -20.98 0.29
C GLN A 35 5.67 -20.15 -0.93
N LEU A 36 6.60 -20.12 -1.89
CA LEU A 36 6.39 -19.46 -3.17
C LEU A 36 5.42 -20.29 -4.02
N LYS A 37 4.30 -19.68 -4.42
CA LYS A 37 3.24 -20.29 -5.24
C LYS A 37 3.04 -19.50 -6.53
N ASN A 38 2.54 -20.16 -7.56
CA ASN A 38 2.14 -19.51 -8.80
C ASN A 38 0.63 -19.24 -8.79
N GLY A 39 0.24 -18.00 -9.02
CA GLY A 39 -1.15 -17.60 -9.12
C GLY A 39 -1.48 -16.95 -10.47
N ARG A 40 -2.76 -16.67 -10.70
CA ARG A 40 -3.26 -16.03 -11.92
C ARG A 40 -2.56 -14.69 -12.24
N PHE A 41 -2.09 -13.98 -11.23
CA PHE A 41 -1.44 -12.66 -11.34
C PHE A 41 0.08 -12.69 -11.11
N GLY A 42 0.70 -13.87 -11.21
CA GLY A 42 2.13 -14.07 -11.01
C GLY A 42 2.48 -14.82 -9.73
N LYS A 43 3.77 -14.84 -9.41
CA LYS A 43 4.31 -15.53 -8.23
C LYS A 43 3.98 -14.78 -6.94
N TYR A 44 3.67 -15.52 -5.89
CA TYR A 44 3.37 -14.99 -4.56
C TYR A 44 3.75 -15.99 -3.47
N PHE A 45 4.05 -15.52 -2.28
CA PHE A 45 4.22 -16.35 -1.10
C PHE A 45 2.85 -16.62 -0.46
N GLY A 46 2.53 -17.88 -0.21
CA GLY A 46 1.33 -18.30 0.48
C GLY A 46 1.68 -19.02 1.77
N CYS A 47 1.01 -18.68 2.87
CA CYS A 47 1.17 -19.36 4.14
C CYS A 47 0.79 -20.85 4.00
N MET A 48 1.53 -21.70 4.69
CA MET A 48 1.32 -23.16 4.68
C MET A 48 0.26 -23.62 5.68
N SER A 49 -0.07 -22.78 6.66
CA SER A 49 -1.14 -23.08 7.62
C SER A 49 -2.51 -23.09 6.94
N GLU A 50 -3.29 -24.14 7.15
CA GLU A 50 -4.63 -24.30 6.58
C GLU A 50 -5.62 -23.23 7.09
N GLU A 51 -5.43 -22.76 8.30
CA GLU A 51 -6.25 -21.72 8.93
C GLU A 51 -5.85 -20.31 8.50
N CYS A 52 -4.58 -20.13 8.15
CA CYS A 52 -4.01 -18.83 7.77
C CYS A 52 -3.90 -18.69 6.25
N LYS A 53 -4.79 -17.95 5.64
CA LYS A 53 -4.78 -17.68 4.19
C LYS A 53 -3.95 -16.45 3.81
N ASN A 54 -2.93 -16.12 4.60
CA ASN A 54 -2.09 -14.96 4.33
C ASN A 54 -1.23 -15.15 3.08
N THR A 55 -1.10 -14.11 2.28
CA THR A 55 -0.30 -14.11 1.05
C THR A 55 0.52 -12.85 0.92
N ARG A 56 1.75 -12.96 0.40
CA ARG A 56 2.64 -11.84 0.07
C ARG A 56 3.09 -11.96 -1.39
N LYS A 57 3.07 -10.86 -2.12
CA LYS A 57 3.54 -10.85 -3.51
C LYS A 57 5.05 -10.97 -3.58
N LEU A 58 5.56 -11.60 -4.64
CA LEU A 58 6.96 -11.50 -5.01
C LEU A 58 7.17 -10.19 -5.80
N LEU A 59 8.06 -9.34 -5.32
CA LEU A 59 8.46 -8.12 -6.03
C LEU A 59 9.39 -8.47 -7.21
N ARG A 60 9.51 -7.56 -8.16
CA ARG A 60 10.45 -7.71 -9.29
C ARG A 60 11.92 -7.81 -8.86
N SER A 61 12.25 -7.32 -7.67
CA SER A 61 13.57 -7.46 -7.04
C SER A 61 13.87 -8.88 -6.54
N GLY A 62 12.92 -9.82 -6.62
CA GLY A 62 13.03 -11.16 -6.06
C GLY A 62 12.74 -11.23 -4.55
N GLN A 63 12.38 -10.11 -3.94
CA GLN A 63 12.05 -10.06 -2.51
C GLN A 63 10.54 -10.15 -2.26
N PRO A 64 10.12 -10.68 -1.11
CA PRO A 64 8.71 -10.65 -0.72
C PRO A 64 8.25 -9.21 -0.48
N ALA A 65 7.05 -8.90 -0.93
CA ALA A 65 6.43 -7.61 -0.59
C ALA A 65 6.33 -7.46 0.93
N PRO A 66 6.44 -6.24 1.48
CA PRO A 66 6.25 -6.03 2.91
C PRO A 66 4.86 -6.48 3.36
N PRO A 67 4.68 -6.79 4.66
CA PRO A 67 3.37 -7.14 5.21
C PRO A 67 2.32 -6.08 4.87
N LYS A 68 1.10 -6.54 4.57
CA LYS A 68 -0.03 -5.62 4.37
C LYS A 68 -0.42 -5.05 5.73
N MET A 69 -0.77 -3.77 5.71
CA MET A 69 -1.36 -3.10 6.85
C MET A 69 -2.75 -3.68 7.15
N ASP A 70 -3.08 -3.87 8.43
CA ASP A 70 -4.45 -4.16 8.82
C ASP A 70 -5.35 -2.96 8.49
N PRO A 71 -6.59 -3.19 8.03
CA PRO A 71 -7.50 -2.09 7.72
C PRO A 71 -7.80 -1.27 8.97
N VAL A 72 -7.65 0.06 8.87
CA VAL A 72 -7.94 1.01 9.96
C VAL A 72 -9.30 1.66 9.73
N PRO A 73 -10.30 1.39 10.57
CA PRO A 73 -11.60 2.05 10.46
C PRO A 73 -11.50 3.55 10.75
N CYS A 74 -12.12 4.37 9.91
CA CYS A 74 -12.19 5.82 10.06
C CYS A 74 -13.67 6.25 10.13
N PRO A 75 -14.36 6.01 11.24
CA PRO A 75 -15.80 6.27 11.36
C PRO A 75 -16.16 7.77 11.28
N GLU A 76 -15.21 8.64 11.51
CA GLU A 76 -15.34 10.08 11.36
C GLU A 76 -15.37 10.54 9.90
N LEU A 77 -14.94 9.67 8.96
CA LEU A 77 -14.90 9.97 7.53
C LEU A 77 -16.08 9.34 6.81
N GLN A 78 -17.05 10.18 6.44
CA GLN A 78 -18.23 9.75 5.70
C GLN A 78 -17.98 9.66 4.20
N CYS A 79 -18.55 8.63 3.57
CA CYS A 79 -18.59 8.51 2.11
C CYS A 79 -19.50 9.61 1.51
N ILE A 80 -19.20 10.00 0.28
CA ILE A 80 -19.90 11.12 -0.39
C ILE A 80 -21.21 10.65 -1.03
N LYS A 81 -21.24 9.42 -1.54
CA LYS A 81 -22.33 8.91 -2.38
C LYS A 81 -23.36 8.09 -1.63
N VAL A 82 -22.97 7.45 -0.56
CA VAL A 82 -23.78 6.51 0.20
C VAL A 82 -23.51 6.72 1.68
N ASP A 83 -24.51 6.47 2.51
CA ASP A 83 -24.38 6.48 3.97
C ASP A 83 -23.50 5.30 4.44
N ASP A 84 -22.20 5.56 4.48
CA ASP A 84 -21.14 4.60 4.78
C ASP A 84 -19.92 5.36 5.26
N THR A 85 -18.99 4.67 5.92
CA THR A 85 -17.74 5.25 6.41
C THR A 85 -16.54 4.70 5.64
N TYR A 86 -15.41 5.39 5.74
CA TYR A 86 -14.18 4.92 5.13
C TYR A 86 -13.36 4.02 6.05
N ILE A 87 -12.60 3.13 5.43
CA ILE A 87 -11.54 2.35 6.04
C ILE A 87 -10.24 2.66 5.32
N LEU A 88 -9.20 3.01 6.06
CA LEU A 88 -7.87 3.22 5.51
C LEU A 88 -7.19 1.86 5.26
N ARG A 89 -6.70 1.68 4.05
CA ARG A 89 -6.08 0.45 3.56
C ARG A 89 -4.76 0.71 2.86
N ASP A 90 -3.92 -0.31 2.83
CA ASP A 90 -2.67 -0.34 2.07
C ASP A 90 -2.88 -1.11 0.75
N GLY A 91 -2.53 -0.49 -0.35
CA GLY A 91 -2.66 -1.05 -1.69
C GLY A 91 -1.36 -0.97 -2.49
N ALA A 92 -1.43 -1.39 -3.77
CA ALA A 92 -0.27 -1.37 -4.67
C ALA A 92 0.30 0.04 -4.93
N ALA A 93 -0.51 1.06 -4.73
CA ALA A 93 -0.13 2.47 -4.88
C ALA A 93 -0.07 3.21 -3.52
N GLY A 94 0.22 2.49 -2.43
CA GLY A 94 0.26 3.03 -1.08
C GLY A 94 -1.11 3.13 -0.41
N LEU A 95 -1.27 4.07 0.51
CA LEU A 95 -2.48 4.22 1.32
C LEU A 95 -3.66 4.78 0.52
N PHE A 96 -4.84 4.23 0.77
CA PHE A 96 -6.10 4.74 0.21
C PHE A 96 -7.26 4.50 1.18
N LEU A 97 -8.27 5.33 1.09
CA LEU A 97 -9.55 5.16 1.78
C LEU A 97 -10.51 4.39 0.88
N ALA A 98 -11.13 3.35 1.41
CA ALA A 98 -12.18 2.57 0.75
C ALA A 98 -13.41 2.52 1.64
N ALA A 99 -14.59 2.51 1.02
CA ALA A 99 -15.84 2.36 1.73
C ALA A 99 -15.89 1.06 2.56
N SER A 100 -16.48 1.11 3.75
CA SER A 100 -16.54 -0.03 4.68
C SER A 100 -17.38 -1.18 4.13
N GLN A 101 -18.43 -0.86 3.38
CA GLN A 101 -19.35 -1.84 2.79
C GLN A 101 -18.90 -2.39 1.42
N PHE A 102 -17.59 -2.33 1.11
CA PHE A 102 -17.11 -2.97 -0.12
C PHE A 102 -17.46 -4.48 -0.11
N PRO A 103 -17.96 -5.07 -1.22
CA PRO A 103 -18.06 -4.52 -2.60
C PRO A 103 -19.37 -3.82 -2.95
N LYS A 104 -20.33 -3.67 -2.02
CA LYS A 104 -21.58 -2.98 -2.27
C LYS A 104 -21.36 -1.50 -2.58
N ASN A 105 -20.60 -0.84 -1.73
CA ASN A 105 -20.08 0.51 -1.98
C ASN A 105 -18.63 0.41 -2.45
N ARG A 106 -18.32 0.95 -3.63
CA ARG A 106 -16.97 0.93 -4.23
C ARG A 106 -16.29 2.28 -4.21
N GLU A 107 -16.76 3.19 -3.37
CA GLU A 107 -16.17 4.51 -3.25
C GLU A 107 -14.77 4.42 -2.65
N THR A 108 -13.82 5.05 -3.33
CA THR A 108 -12.42 5.11 -2.90
C THR A 108 -11.86 6.49 -3.16
N ARG A 109 -10.96 6.94 -2.30
CA ARG A 109 -10.22 8.19 -2.50
C ARG A 109 -8.85 8.15 -1.83
N ALA A 110 -8.02 9.12 -2.18
CA ALA A 110 -6.76 9.34 -1.47
C ALA A 110 -7.06 9.89 -0.05
N PRO A 111 -6.31 9.45 0.98
CA PRO A 111 -6.41 10.04 2.31
C PRO A 111 -5.75 11.42 2.32
N LYS A 112 -6.34 12.35 3.04
CA LYS A 112 -5.70 13.62 3.36
C LYS A 112 -4.75 13.43 4.55
N VAL A 113 -3.68 14.21 4.58
CA VAL A 113 -2.66 14.06 5.63
C VAL A 113 -3.28 14.24 7.03
N PHE A 114 -4.09 15.27 7.22
CA PHE A 114 -4.71 15.54 8.53
C PHE A 114 -5.69 14.44 8.97
N GLU A 115 -6.30 13.69 8.04
CA GLU A 115 -7.21 12.58 8.35
C GLU A 115 -6.48 11.36 8.91
N MET A 116 -5.18 11.22 8.63
CA MET A 116 -4.37 10.10 9.11
C MET A 116 -3.74 10.36 10.49
N ILE A 117 -3.57 11.63 10.88
CA ILE A 117 -2.90 12.00 12.14
C ILE A 117 -3.54 11.36 13.38
N PRO A 118 -4.88 11.32 13.53
CA PRO A 118 -5.52 10.66 14.67
C PRO A 118 -5.25 9.17 14.77
N HIS A 119 -4.96 8.51 13.63
CA HIS A 119 -4.73 7.08 13.50
C HIS A 119 -3.25 6.67 13.54
N LYS A 120 -2.37 7.55 14.03
CA LYS A 120 -0.93 7.31 14.08
C LYS A 120 -0.55 5.98 14.74
N SER A 121 -1.21 5.61 15.84
CA SER A 121 -0.94 4.38 16.59
C SER A 121 -1.35 3.11 15.84
N GLU A 122 -2.27 3.23 14.89
CA GLU A 122 -2.79 2.11 14.09
C GLU A 122 -2.04 1.96 12.76
N LEU A 123 -1.28 3.00 12.36
CA LEU A 123 -0.48 3.01 11.14
C LEU A 123 0.89 2.35 11.37
N PRO A 124 1.35 1.47 10.46
CA PRO A 124 2.71 0.97 10.47
C PRO A 124 3.75 2.10 10.42
N GLU A 125 4.89 1.91 11.09
CA GLU A 125 5.99 2.89 11.13
C GLU A 125 6.45 3.36 9.74
N LYS A 126 6.39 2.48 8.75
CA LYS A 126 6.72 2.81 7.35
C LYS A 126 5.92 3.97 6.77
N TYR A 127 4.78 4.31 7.37
CA TYR A 127 3.91 5.42 6.96
C TYR A 127 3.95 6.63 7.90
N HIS A 128 4.67 6.55 9.03
CA HIS A 128 4.72 7.65 9.99
C HIS A 128 5.29 8.94 9.39
N PHE A 129 6.22 8.83 8.43
CA PHE A 129 6.75 10.01 7.73
C PHE A 129 5.68 10.83 7.00
N LEU A 130 4.55 10.20 6.60
CA LEU A 130 3.42 10.89 5.96
C LEU A 130 2.68 11.80 6.93
N LEU A 131 2.74 11.52 8.22
CA LEU A 131 2.06 12.32 9.25
C LEU A 131 2.78 13.65 9.54
N ASP A 132 4.07 13.72 9.17
CA ASP A 132 4.89 14.94 9.26
C ASP A 132 4.84 15.76 7.97
N ALA A 133 4.07 15.31 6.97
CA ALA A 133 3.88 16.04 5.73
C ALA A 133 3.07 17.32 5.96
N PRO A 134 3.30 18.37 5.14
CA PRO A 134 2.46 19.57 5.19
C PRO A 134 0.98 19.22 4.98
N THR A 135 0.12 19.67 5.87
CA THR A 135 -1.31 19.37 5.84
C THR A 135 -2.10 20.22 4.84
N GLU A 136 -1.51 21.32 4.39
CA GLU A 136 -2.11 22.26 3.44
C GLU A 136 -1.04 23.01 2.65
N ASP A 137 -1.45 23.62 1.53
CA ASP A 137 -0.61 24.51 0.74
C ASP A 137 -0.73 25.97 1.21
N SER A 138 -0.05 26.91 0.53
CA SER A 138 -0.08 28.34 0.82
C SER A 138 -1.46 28.97 0.69
N ASN A 139 -2.40 28.33 -0.01
CA ASN A 139 -3.76 28.80 -0.23
C ASN A 139 -4.78 28.11 0.74
N GLY A 140 -4.32 27.26 1.64
CA GLY A 140 -5.18 26.55 2.58
C GLY A 140 -5.85 25.28 2.00
N ASN A 141 -5.50 24.86 0.77
CA ASN A 141 -6.01 23.61 0.23
C ASN A 141 -5.38 22.42 0.96
N LYS A 142 -6.20 21.45 1.36
CA LYS A 142 -5.75 20.30 2.14
C LYS A 142 -4.94 19.32 1.29
N SER A 143 -3.77 18.94 1.78
CA SER A 143 -2.90 18.00 1.10
C SER A 143 -3.42 16.56 1.23
N MET A 144 -3.21 15.77 0.19
CA MET A 144 -3.57 14.36 0.11
C MET A 144 -2.39 13.52 -0.37
N VAL A 145 -2.35 12.28 0.08
CA VAL A 145 -1.30 11.32 -0.28
C VAL A 145 -1.50 10.84 -1.71
N ARG A 146 -0.43 10.88 -2.49
CA ARG A 146 -0.37 10.40 -3.87
C ARG A 146 0.79 9.43 -4.05
N PHE A 147 0.74 8.65 -5.10
CA PHE A 147 1.80 7.73 -5.49
C PHE A 147 2.31 8.05 -6.89
N SER A 148 3.61 8.24 -7.01
CA SER A 148 4.29 8.45 -8.28
C SER A 148 4.65 7.10 -8.91
N ARG A 149 4.03 6.75 -10.02
CA ARG A 149 4.38 5.53 -10.77
C ARG A 149 5.78 5.59 -11.37
N LYS A 150 6.30 6.79 -11.60
CA LYS A 150 7.62 7.00 -12.20
C LYS A 150 8.74 6.77 -11.18
N THR A 151 8.63 7.36 -9.99
CA THR A 151 9.65 7.24 -8.93
C THR A 151 9.35 6.11 -7.94
N GLN A 152 8.13 5.54 -7.98
CA GLN A 152 7.64 4.52 -7.04
C GLN A 152 7.59 5.02 -5.59
N GLU A 153 7.41 6.33 -5.40
CA GLU A 153 7.42 7.00 -4.11
C GLU A 153 6.06 7.62 -3.78
N LEU A 154 5.80 7.73 -2.49
CA LEU A 154 4.67 8.49 -1.98
C LEU A 154 5.05 9.96 -1.87
N TYR A 155 4.15 10.83 -2.25
CA TYR A 155 4.26 12.27 -2.14
C TYR A 155 2.91 12.87 -1.75
N VAL A 156 2.86 14.12 -1.39
CA VAL A 156 1.61 14.82 -1.13
C VAL A 156 1.39 15.94 -2.16
N SER A 157 0.13 16.18 -2.49
CA SER A 157 -0.28 17.26 -3.40
C SER A 157 -1.60 17.82 -2.96
N THR A 158 -1.94 19.01 -3.43
CA THR A 158 -3.24 19.64 -3.19
C THR A 158 -4.03 19.76 -4.48
N ASP A 159 -5.34 19.69 -4.34
CA ASP A 159 -6.28 20.06 -5.39
C ASP A 159 -6.91 21.41 -5.01
N ASN A 160 -7.26 22.23 -6.01
CA ASN A 160 -7.98 23.48 -5.79
C ASN A 160 -9.46 23.23 -5.49
N GLU A 161 -10.23 24.28 -5.26
CA GLU A 161 -11.67 24.21 -4.96
C GLU A 161 -12.48 23.53 -6.08
N GLU A 162 -12.01 23.55 -7.32
CA GLU A 162 -12.63 22.87 -8.45
C GLU A 162 -12.25 21.37 -8.53
N GLY A 163 -11.44 20.85 -7.61
CA GLY A 163 -10.94 19.47 -7.63
C GLY A 163 -9.85 19.21 -8.68
N LYS A 164 -9.23 20.26 -9.21
CA LYS A 164 -8.08 20.17 -10.13
C LYS A 164 -6.79 20.32 -9.36
N ALA A 165 -5.71 19.69 -9.85
CA ALA A 165 -4.39 19.82 -9.27
C ALA A 165 -3.99 21.32 -9.16
N SER A 166 -3.63 21.76 -7.95
CA SER A 166 -3.22 23.14 -7.67
C SER A 166 -1.86 23.50 -8.28
N GLY A 167 -1.04 22.46 -8.55
CA GLY A 167 0.36 22.59 -8.94
C GLY A 167 1.34 22.50 -7.76
N TRP A 168 0.83 22.51 -6.54
CA TRP A 168 1.65 22.33 -5.34
C TRP A 168 1.87 20.84 -5.04
N THR A 169 3.10 20.49 -4.73
CA THR A 169 3.51 19.12 -4.36
C THR A 169 4.58 19.19 -3.28
N ALA A 170 4.64 18.18 -2.41
CA ALA A 170 5.77 18.01 -1.50
C ALA A 170 6.25 16.55 -1.54
N TYR A 171 7.58 16.40 -1.57
CA TYR A 171 8.29 15.12 -1.57
C TYR A 171 9.09 14.96 -0.29
N PHE A 172 9.26 13.72 0.14
CA PHE A 172 10.09 13.42 1.31
C PHE A 172 11.50 13.11 0.85
N GLU A 173 12.44 14.02 1.12
CA GLU A 173 13.82 13.93 0.67
C GLU A 173 14.77 14.17 1.85
N GLY A 174 15.75 13.27 2.03
CA GLY A 174 16.77 13.43 3.08
C GLY A 174 16.22 13.56 4.51
N GLY A 175 15.07 12.93 4.80
CA GLY A 175 14.44 12.98 6.12
C GLY A 175 13.55 14.21 6.36
N LYS A 176 13.27 15.00 5.32
CA LYS A 176 12.45 16.22 5.40
C LYS A 176 11.45 16.30 4.24
N TRP A 177 10.35 16.98 4.48
CA TRP A 177 9.40 17.32 3.43
C TRP A 177 9.84 18.59 2.70
N VAL A 178 9.98 18.49 1.38
CA VAL A 178 10.34 19.61 0.50
C VAL A 178 9.15 19.93 -0.39
N ALA A 179 8.55 21.08 -0.16
CA ALA A 179 7.44 21.56 -0.96
C ALA A 179 7.93 22.29 -2.23
N SER A 180 7.22 22.10 -3.32
CA SER A 180 7.45 22.77 -4.60
C SER A 180 6.12 23.20 -5.18
N GLU A 181 6.03 24.41 -5.65
CA GLU A 181 4.88 24.94 -6.35
C GLU A 181 5.28 25.29 -7.80
N LYS A 182 4.59 24.66 -8.76
CA LYS A 182 4.79 25.04 -10.17
C LYS A 182 4.06 26.35 -10.41
N ALA A 183 4.81 27.38 -10.74
CA ALA A 183 4.22 28.61 -11.30
C ALA A 183 3.34 28.25 -12.50
N LYS A 184 2.12 28.76 -12.52
CA LYS A 184 1.18 28.64 -13.65
C LYS A 184 1.67 29.42 -14.85
#